data_255b2245e2ea87dddb23ef1398178248
#
_entry.id   255b2245e2ea87dddb23ef1398178248
#
_cell.length_a   1.000
_cell.length_b   1.000
_cell.length_c   1.000
_cell.angle_alpha   90.00
_cell.angle_beta   90.00
_cell.angle_gamma   90.00
#
_symmetry.space_group_name_H-M   'P 1'
#
loop_
_entity.id
_entity.type
_entity.pdbx_description
1 polymer ?
#
loop_
_entity_poly.entity_id
_entity_poly.type
_entity_poly.pdbx_seq_one_letter_code
_entity_poly.pdbx_strand_id
1 'polypeptide(L)'
;PPPTWCPTCRLFRKMLWRTDINLYRRPDSRDGTPIFSMYGPESPIKVYDISYWLSDKWDPMDYRREYDFSRPFFEQFRELMLDVPFPSKAVDRVVSCDYANNASNSKDMYLSFAATNVENIQFSFVVYNSKSISNSIYTHSSENVFDGFYNTRCYNSVGAHNCADSIDIFFCKDCVGVTSCFGCVGLRNKSYCIFNKQVSKEEYQQFIKEASVGSWNMYRTHKERSYDFWKQFPVKFMSGTKNIDVTGD
;
A
#
# COMPACT_ATOMS: atom_id res chain seq x y z
N PRO A 1 -21.22 2.32 20.57
CA PRO A 1 -21.90 1.25 19.83
C PRO A 1 -20.89 0.47 18.98
N PRO A 2 -21.11 -0.83 18.78
CA PRO A 2 -20.21 -1.64 17.95
C PRO A 2 -20.22 -1.12 16.49
N PRO A 3 -19.15 -1.34 15.73
CA PRO A 3 -19.10 -0.92 14.35
C PRO A 3 -20.14 -1.65 13.50
N THR A 4 -20.76 -0.91 12.58
CA THR A 4 -21.77 -1.47 11.66
C THR A 4 -21.20 -2.03 10.37
N TRP A 5 -19.94 -1.74 10.08
CA TRP A 5 -19.25 -2.18 8.87
C TRP A 5 -18.18 -3.22 9.22
N CYS A 6 -17.95 -4.16 8.32
CA CYS A 6 -16.87 -5.13 8.47
C CYS A 6 -15.48 -4.44 8.44
N PRO A 7 -14.42 -5.07 8.98
CA PRO A 7 -13.07 -4.47 9.02
C PRO A 7 -12.57 -3.99 7.65
N THR A 8 -12.76 -4.79 6.61
CA THR A 8 -12.34 -4.45 5.24
C THR A 8 -13.02 -3.19 4.72
N CYS A 9 -14.34 -3.04 4.95
CA CYS A 9 -15.07 -1.84 4.55
C CYS A 9 -14.64 -0.61 5.34
N ARG A 10 -14.35 -0.75 6.62
CA ARG A 10 -13.82 0.35 7.45
C ARG A 10 -12.43 0.77 7.00
N LEU A 11 -11.56 -0.19 6.69
CA LEU A 11 -10.24 0.10 6.14
C LEU A 11 -10.35 0.83 4.79
N PHE A 12 -11.17 0.35 3.88
CA PHE A 12 -11.39 1.00 2.59
C PHE A 12 -11.84 2.46 2.76
N ARG A 13 -12.78 2.71 3.68
CA ARG A 13 -13.22 4.08 4.00
C ARG A 13 -12.07 4.96 4.51
N LYS A 14 -11.20 4.44 5.38
CA LYS A 14 -10.02 5.18 5.87
C LYS A 14 -9.05 5.51 4.74
N MET A 15 -8.89 4.62 3.78
CA MET A 15 -8.02 4.81 2.62
C MET A 15 -8.45 5.99 1.74
N LEU A 16 -9.75 6.27 1.63
CA LEU A 16 -10.28 7.40 0.85
C LEU A 16 -9.82 8.78 1.39
N TRP A 17 -9.37 8.86 2.63
CA TRP A 17 -8.89 10.09 3.25
C TRP A 17 -7.38 10.29 3.15
N ARG A 18 -6.66 9.34 2.55
CA ARG A 18 -5.21 9.45 2.35
C ARG A 18 -4.91 10.31 1.14
N THR A 19 -4.20 11.41 1.35
CA THR A 19 -3.81 12.36 0.28
C THR A 19 -2.39 12.16 -0.21
N ASP A 20 -1.58 11.41 0.49
CA ASP A 20 -0.18 11.11 0.16
C ASP A 20 -0.01 10.19 -1.07
N ILE A 21 -1.10 9.62 -1.59
CA ILE A 21 -1.14 8.85 -2.83
C ILE A 21 -1.29 9.70 -4.10
N ASN A 22 -1.49 11.00 -3.94
CA ASN A 22 -1.65 11.90 -5.08
C ASN A 22 -0.30 12.51 -5.47
N LEU A 23 -0.02 12.52 -6.76
CA LEU A 23 1.07 13.29 -7.35
C LEU A 23 0.51 14.25 -8.39
N TYR A 24 0.84 15.51 -8.23
CA TYR A 24 0.46 16.59 -9.12
C TYR A 24 1.67 17.13 -9.86
N ARG A 25 1.49 17.53 -11.11
CA ARG A 25 2.51 18.29 -11.83
C ARG A 25 2.30 19.77 -11.53
N ARG A 26 3.32 20.42 -11.01
CA ARG A 26 3.30 21.85 -10.70
C ARG A 26 4.66 22.48 -10.97
N PRO A 27 4.77 23.82 -11.09
CA PRO A 27 6.06 24.51 -11.12
C PRO A 27 6.73 24.46 -9.74
N ASP A 28 8.05 24.28 -9.72
CA ASP A 28 8.91 24.60 -8.58
C ASP A 28 8.77 26.08 -8.25
N SER A 29 8.54 26.42 -7.00
CA SER A 29 8.32 27.82 -6.58
C SER A 29 9.58 28.67 -6.66
N ARG A 30 10.75 28.07 -6.86
CA ARG A 30 12.02 28.74 -7.00
C ARG A 30 12.25 29.27 -8.43
N ASP A 31 12.05 28.43 -9.43
CA ASP A 31 12.49 28.71 -10.81
C ASP A 31 11.46 28.35 -11.89
N GLY A 32 10.30 27.83 -11.51
CA GLY A 32 9.25 27.46 -12.44
C GLY A 32 9.44 26.11 -13.15
N THR A 33 10.51 25.38 -12.86
CA THR A 33 10.74 24.04 -13.45
C THR A 33 9.60 23.09 -13.10
N PRO A 34 9.06 22.31 -14.07
CA PRO A 34 8.01 21.35 -13.76
C PRO A 34 8.49 20.23 -12.83
N ILE A 35 7.81 20.04 -11.71
CA ILE A 35 8.10 19.00 -10.71
C ILE A 35 6.84 18.16 -10.39
N PHE A 36 7.05 16.96 -9.87
CA PHE A 36 5.99 16.18 -9.25
C PHE A 36 5.93 16.46 -7.75
N SER A 37 4.73 16.72 -7.24
CA SER A 37 4.52 17.10 -5.85
C SER A 37 3.26 16.46 -5.27
N MET A 38 3.30 16.17 -3.97
CA MET A 38 2.10 15.77 -3.20
C MET A 38 1.14 16.92 -2.95
N TYR A 39 1.53 18.14 -3.28
CA TYR A 39 0.70 19.34 -3.15
C TYR A 39 0.18 19.77 -4.51
N GLY A 40 -1.13 19.97 -4.60
CA GLY A 40 -1.78 20.43 -5.83
C GLY A 40 -1.29 21.80 -6.29
N PRO A 41 -1.42 22.13 -7.58
CA PRO A 41 -1.01 23.41 -8.13
C PRO A 41 -1.75 24.59 -7.50
N GLU A 42 -2.99 24.38 -7.03
CA GLU A 42 -3.82 25.40 -6.36
C GLU A 42 -3.41 25.64 -4.89
N SER A 43 -2.51 24.84 -4.35
CA SER A 43 -2.05 25.01 -2.97
C SER A 43 -1.23 26.30 -2.85
N PRO A 44 -1.54 27.15 -1.86
CA PRO A 44 -0.84 28.45 -1.70
C PRO A 44 0.58 28.31 -1.13
N ILE A 45 1.01 27.12 -0.74
CA ILE A 45 2.33 26.88 -0.17
C ILE A 45 3.41 26.91 -1.24
N LYS A 46 4.59 27.41 -0.87
CA LYS A 46 5.80 27.31 -1.69
C LYS A 46 6.32 25.86 -1.66
N VAL A 47 6.69 25.34 -2.80
CA VAL A 47 7.20 23.96 -2.92
C VAL A 47 8.47 23.96 -3.75
N TYR A 48 9.52 23.35 -3.22
CA TYR A 48 10.78 23.12 -3.92
C TYR A 48 10.91 21.65 -4.33
N ASP A 49 11.62 21.41 -5.42
CA ASP A 49 12.05 20.06 -5.77
C ASP A 49 12.77 19.39 -4.60
N ILE A 50 12.49 18.11 -4.37
CA ILE A 50 13.02 17.40 -3.21
C ILE A 50 14.56 17.41 -3.17
N SER A 51 15.23 17.30 -4.32
CA SER A 51 16.69 17.28 -4.38
C SER A 51 17.29 18.63 -4.00
N TYR A 52 16.62 19.72 -4.39
CA TYR A 52 17.02 21.07 -3.99
C TYR A 52 16.70 21.32 -2.52
N TRP A 53 15.51 20.90 -2.06
CA TRP A 53 15.07 21.09 -0.67
C TRP A 53 15.99 20.40 0.35
N LEU A 54 16.55 19.23 -0.01
CA LEU A 54 17.51 18.48 0.81
C LEU A 54 18.96 18.97 0.67
N SER A 55 19.24 19.95 -0.20
CA SER A 55 20.59 20.48 -0.41
C SER A 55 20.89 21.65 0.52
N ASP A 56 22.18 21.98 0.67
CA ASP A 56 22.66 23.15 1.41
C ASP A 56 22.54 24.47 0.61
N LYS A 57 21.71 24.51 -0.46
CA LYS A 57 21.58 25.70 -1.34
C LYS A 57 20.55 26.72 -0.84
N TRP A 58 19.89 26.45 0.24
CA TRP A 58 18.94 27.33 0.91
C TRP A 58 19.00 27.09 2.42
N ASP A 59 18.63 28.09 3.23
CA ASP A 59 18.63 28.01 4.68
C ASP A 59 17.22 28.32 5.21
N PRO A 60 16.57 27.41 5.95
CA PRO A 60 15.27 27.67 6.58
C PRO A 60 15.36 28.85 7.58
N MET A 61 16.52 29.15 8.10
CA MET A 61 16.71 30.30 9.02
C MET A 61 16.53 31.65 8.34
N ASP A 62 16.62 31.74 7.00
CA ASP A 62 16.31 32.95 6.24
C ASP A 62 14.85 33.38 6.37
N TYR A 63 13.97 32.44 6.74
CA TYR A 63 12.54 32.65 6.94
C TYR A 63 12.16 32.91 8.41
N ARG A 64 13.13 32.98 9.32
CA ARG A 64 12.85 33.23 10.73
C ARG A 64 12.11 34.55 10.93
N ARG A 65 11.21 34.55 11.89
CA ARG A 65 10.44 35.74 12.30
C ARG A 65 10.45 35.87 13.82
N GLU A 66 10.49 37.12 14.30
CA GLU A 66 10.24 37.38 15.71
C GLU A 66 8.77 37.12 16.04
N TYR A 67 8.52 36.52 17.19
CA TYR A 67 7.17 36.25 17.64
C TYR A 67 6.52 37.52 18.22
N ASP A 68 5.36 37.88 17.67
CA ASP A 68 4.57 39.02 18.17
C ASP A 68 3.54 38.56 19.21
N PHE A 69 3.80 38.84 20.48
CA PHE A 69 2.92 38.48 21.58
C PHE A 69 1.56 39.20 21.55
N SER A 70 1.38 40.22 20.74
CA SER A 70 0.10 40.91 20.55
C SER A 70 -0.86 40.23 19.56
N ARG A 71 -0.37 39.25 18.83
CA ARG A 71 -1.13 38.52 17.77
C ARG A 71 -1.33 37.04 18.13
N PRO A 72 -2.44 36.41 17.66
CA PRO A 72 -2.67 34.99 17.88
C PRO A 72 -1.55 34.11 17.23
N PHE A 73 -1.16 33.06 17.95
CA PHE A 73 -0.14 32.14 17.48
C PHE A 73 -0.46 31.50 16.11
N PHE A 74 -1.68 31.02 15.90
CA PHE A 74 -2.06 30.32 14.69
C PHE A 74 -2.08 31.21 13.43
N GLU A 75 -2.29 32.50 13.58
CA GLU A 75 -2.18 33.43 12.46
C GLU A 75 -0.72 33.56 12.00
N GLN A 76 0.19 33.78 12.94
CA GLN A 76 1.63 33.91 12.67
C GLN A 76 2.22 32.60 12.16
N PHE A 77 1.79 31.45 12.72
CA PHE A 77 2.20 30.13 12.26
C PHE A 77 1.74 29.87 10.82
N ARG A 78 0.51 30.26 10.47
CA ARG A 78 0.01 30.14 9.10
C ARG A 78 0.81 30.99 8.12
N GLU A 79 1.13 32.22 8.47
CA GLU A 79 1.97 33.10 7.66
C GLU A 79 3.36 32.49 7.42
N LEU A 80 3.95 31.93 8.47
CA LEU A 80 5.24 31.25 8.36
C LEU A 80 5.15 30.00 7.47
N MET A 81 4.13 29.17 7.65
CA MET A 81 3.88 28.00 6.80
C MET A 81 3.71 28.33 5.32
N LEU A 82 3.11 29.48 4.99
CA LEU A 82 2.94 29.92 3.60
C LEU A 82 4.21 30.49 3.00
N ASP A 83 5.16 30.88 3.81
CA ASP A 83 6.41 31.51 3.37
C ASP A 83 7.57 30.51 3.26
N VAL A 84 7.70 29.60 4.23
CA VAL A 84 8.76 28.57 4.21
C VAL A 84 8.46 27.52 3.15
N PRO A 85 9.43 27.19 2.27
CA PRO A 85 9.22 26.16 1.25
C PRO A 85 9.07 24.75 1.82
N PHE A 86 8.12 24.01 1.29
CA PHE A 86 7.92 22.59 1.59
C PHE A 86 8.61 21.70 0.54
N PRO A 87 9.03 20.48 0.90
CA PRO A 87 9.55 19.52 -0.06
C PRO A 87 8.44 19.04 -1.00
N SER A 88 8.75 18.84 -2.26
CA SER A 88 7.76 18.38 -3.25
C SER A 88 7.18 17.01 -2.93
N LYS A 89 7.99 16.14 -2.34
CA LYS A 89 7.64 14.76 -1.95
C LYS A 89 8.23 14.42 -0.57
N ALA A 90 7.65 13.45 0.10
CA ALA A 90 8.21 12.88 1.34
C ALA A 90 8.98 11.59 0.98
N VAL A 91 10.22 11.73 0.54
CA VAL A 91 11.07 10.58 0.16
C VAL A 91 12.46 10.72 0.79
N ASP A 92 13.05 9.58 1.19
CA ASP A 92 14.38 9.50 1.78
C ASP A 92 15.10 8.24 1.32
N ARG A 93 16.36 8.39 0.86
CA ARG A 93 17.20 7.28 0.36
C ARG A 93 16.46 6.40 -0.65
N VAL A 94 15.98 6.99 -1.72
CA VAL A 94 15.27 6.30 -2.81
C VAL A 94 16.04 6.38 -4.12
N VAL A 95 15.91 5.35 -4.96
CA VAL A 95 16.51 5.26 -6.29
C VAL A 95 15.45 4.84 -7.30
N SER A 96 15.38 5.50 -8.45
CA SER A 96 14.37 5.20 -9.50
C SER A 96 12.92 5.23 -8.96
N CYS A 97 12.58 6.29 -8.23
CA CYS A 97 11.27 6.44 -7.56
C CYS A 97 10.59 7.78 -7.92
N ASP A 98 10.68 8.22 -9.18
CA ASP A 98 10.19 9.54 -9.61
C ASP A 98 8.68 9.71 -9.38
N TYR A 99 7.92 8.65 -9.55
CA TYR A 99 6.46 8.61 -9.37
C TYR A 99 6.04 7.95 -8.04
N ALA A 100 6.86 8.10 -7.00
CA ALA A 100 6.57 7.60 -5.67
C ALA A 100 6.52 8.74 -4.65
N ASN A 101 5.79 8.52 -3.56
CA ASN A 101 5.75 9.44 -2.44
C ASN A 101 5.56 8.67 -1.12
N ASN A 102 5.94 9.30 0.00
CA ASN A 102 5.99 8.68 1.31
C ASN A 102 6.78 7.36 1.26
N ALA A 103 8.02 7.46 0.80
CA ALA A 103 8.89 6.30 0.57
C ALA A 103 10.28 6.48 1.18
N SER A 104 10.83 5.41 1.75
CA SER A 104 12.18 5.43 2.31
C SER A 104 12.92 4.10 2.09
N ASN A 105 14.26 4.18 1.95
CA ASN A 105 15.14 3.02 1.72
C ASN A 105 14.64 2.11 0.59
N SER A 106 14.26 2.68 -0.54
CA SER A 106 13.53 1.93 -1.55
C SER A 106 14.06 2.20 -2.95
N LYS A 107 13.88 1.23 -3.85
CA LYS A 107 14.27 1.38 -5.25
C LYS A 107 13.25 0.79 -6.20
N ASP A 108 13.28 1.32 -7.45
CA ASP A 108 12.45 0.85 -8.55
C ASP A 108 10.95 0.87 -8.21
N MET A 109 10.44 2.04 -7.80
CA MET A 109 9.03 2.23 -7.48
C MET A 109 8.31 3.04 -8.57
N TYR A 110 7.18 2.54 -9.02
CA TYR A 110 6.32 3.23 -9.98
C TYR A 110 4.87 3.32 -9.49
N LEU A 111 4.34 4.54 -9.40
CA LEU A 111 2.99 4.83 -8.90
C LEU A 111 2.67 4.06 -7.60
N SER A 112 3.61 4.13 -6.67
CA SER A 112 3.54 3.40 -5.40
C SER A 112 3.84 4.32 -4.23
N PHE A 113 3.15 4.13 -3.12
CA PHE A 113 3.10 5.08 -2.04
C PHE A 113 3.13 4.41 -0.67
N ALA A 114 3.61 5.14 0.35
CA ALA A 114 3.74 4.64 1.71
C ALA A 114 4.55 3.33 1.79
N ALA A 115 5.80 3.39 1.31
CA ALA A 115 6.63 2.20 1.20
C ALA A 115 7.99 2.38 1.89
N THR A 116 8.46 1.34 2.56
CA THR A 116 9.75 1.36 3.25
C THR A 116 10.47 0.02 3.09
N ASN A 117 11.77 0.07 2.79
CA ASN A 117 12.61 -1.09 2.56
C ASN A 117 12.05 -2.01 1.47
N VAL A 118 11.81 -1.47 0.28
CA VAL A 118 11.20 -2.22 -0.81
C VAL A 118 12.00 -2.10 -2.11
N GLU A 119 11.80 -3.09 -3.00
CA GLU A 119 12.41 -3.15 -4.32
C GLU A 119 11.40 -3.66 -5.35
N ASN A 120 11.36 -3.00 -6.52
CA ASN A 120 10.51 -3.37 -7.65
C ASN A 120 9.01 -3.39 -7.28
N ILE A 121 8.47 -2.20 -6.97
CA ILE A 121 7.08 -2.04 -6.53
C ILE A 121 6.30 -1.21 -7.54
N GLN A 122 5.13 -1.68 -7.96
CA GLN A 122 4.29 -1.00 -8.93
C GLN A 122 2.84 -0.95 -8.49
N PHE A 123 2.18 0.19 -8.70
CA PHE A 123 0.74 0.37 -8.44
C PHE A 123 0.31 -0.12 -7.06
N SER A 124 1.13 0.13 -6.03
CA SER A 124 0.92 -0.46 -4.71
C SER A 124 0.93 0.57 -3.59
N PHE A 125 0.26 0.26 -2.51
CA PHE A 125 0.11 1.17 -1.39
C PHE A 125 0.30 0.46 -0.04
N VAL A 126 1.06 1.09 0.88
CA VAL A 126 1.46 0.53 2.18
C VAL A 126 2.20 -0.81 2.03
N VAL A 127 3.44 -0.71 1.58
CA VAL A 127 4.30 -1.88 1.35
C VAL A 127 5.56 -1.77 2.21
N TYR A 128 5.85 -2.78 3.01
CA TYR A 128 7.02 -2.79 3.89
C TYR A 128 7.85 -4.06 3.74
N ASN A 129 9.19 -3.91 3.75
CA ASN A 129 10.14 -5.03 3.75
C ASN A 129 9.82 -6.07 2.66
N SER A 130 9.52 -5.63 1.45
CA SER A 130 8.95 -6.48 0.42
C SER A 130 9.63 -6.27 -0.93
N LYS A 131 9.52 -7.26 -1.82
CA LYS A 131 10.12 -7.24 -3.15
C LYS A 131 9.17 -7.77 -4.21
N SER A 132 9.20 -7.15 -5.40
CA SER A 132 8.40 -7.58 -6.56
C SER A 132 6.90 -7.62 -6.23
N ILE A 133 6.35 -6.48 -5.84
CA ILE A 133 4.93 -6.33 -5.48
C ILE A 133 4.24 -5.47 -6.53
N SER A 134 3.11 -5.92 -7.01
CA SER A 134 2.32 -5.15 -7.99
C SER A 134 0.82 -5.20 -7.66
N ASN A 135 0.14 -4.07 -7.92
CA ASN A 135 -1.31 -3.92 -7.73
C ASN A 135 -1.80 -4.37 -6.35
N SER A 136 -1.06 -4.00 -5.30
CA SER A 136 -1.29 -4.55 -3.96
C SER A 136 -1.43 -3.47 -2.89
N ILE A 137 -2.18 -3.78 -1.85
CA ILE A 137 -2.41 -2.89 -0.71
C ILE A 137 -2.13 -3.63 0.59
N TYR A 138 -1.41 -2.98 1.52
CA TYR A 138 -1.02 -3.55 2.81
C TYR A 138 -0.26 -4.88 2.68
N THR A 139 0.92 -4.81 2.08
CA THR A 139 1.79 -5.97 1.92
C THR A 139 3.03 -5.82 2.80
N HIS A 140 3.33 -6.81 3.61
CA HIS A 140 4.43 -6.77 4.57
C HIS A 140 5.28 -8.04 4.52
N SER A 141 6.61 -7.87 4.47
CA SER A 141 7.60 -8.96 4.46
C SER A 141 7.30 -10.06 3.43
N SER A 142 6.91 -9.64 2.23
CA SER A 142 6.43 -10.56 1.18
C SER A 142 7.22 -10.38 -0.11
N GLU A 143 7.20 -11.39 -0.96
CA GLU A 143 7.89 -11.38 -2.25
C GLU A 143 7.02 -12.01 -3.35
N ASN A 144 7.11 -11.44 -4.57
CA ASN A 144 6.35 -11.88 -5.73
C ASN A 144 4.83 -11.92 -5.47
N VAL A 145 4.25 -10.76 -5.15
CA VAL A 145 2.81 -10.64 -4.89
C VAL A 145 2.15 -9.77 -5.97
N PHE A 146 1.12 -10.30 -6.58
CA PHE A 146 0.27 -9.60 -7.52
C PHE A 146 -1.18 -9.59 -7.06
N ASP A 147 -1.84 -8.42 -7.12
CA ASP A 147 -3.24 -8.22 -6.73
C ASP A 147 -3.52 -8.70 -5.29
N GLY A 148 -2.61 -8.32 -4.38
CA GLY A 148 -2.67 -8.69 -2.98
C GLY A 148 -3.38 -7.66 -2.10
N PHE A 149 -4.14 -8.12 -1.12
CA PHE A 149 -4.76 -7.26 -0.13
C PHE A 149 -4.52 -7.78 1.29
N TYR A 150 -3.79 -7.00 2.11
CA TYR A 150 -3.51 -7.31 3.51
C TYR A 150 -2.71 -8.62 3.72
N ASN A 151 -1.59 -8.76 3.01
CA ASN A 151 -0.77 -9.97 3.06
C ASN A 151 0.51 -9.78 3.89
N THR A 152 0.88 -10.79 4.66
CA THR A 152 2.07 -10.76 5.51
C THR A 152 2.87 -12.05 5.35
N ARG A 153 4.17 -11.95 5.09
CA ARG A 153 5.08 -13.08 4.91
C ARG A 153 4.55 -14.10 3.90
N CYS A 154 4.08 -13.60 2.76
CA CYS A 154 3.64 -14.42 1.66
C CYS A 154 4.69 -14.42 0.54
N TYR A 155 4.86 -15.55 -0.11
CA TYR A 155 5.73 -15.72 -1.26
C TYR A 155 4.94 -16.28 -2.45
N ASN A 156 5.19 -15.73 -3.65
CA ASN A 156 4.55 -16.16 -4.89
C ASN A 156 3.02 -16.25 -4.78
N SER A 157 2.40 -15.08 -4.64
CA SER A 157 0.95 -14.99 -4.35
C SER A 157 0.23 -14.14 -5.37
N VAL A 158 -0.91 -14.62 -5.86
CA VAL A 158 -1.76 -13.91 -6.82
C VAL A 158 -3.20 -13.84 -6.29
N GLY A 159 -3.77 -12.63 -6.23
CA GLY A 159 -5.15 -12.44 -5.79
C GLY A 159 -5.41 -12.86 -4.34
N ALA A 160 -4.39 -12.80 -3.48
CA ALA A 160 -4.49 -13.25 -2.09
C ALA A 160 -4.99 -12.12 -1.18
N HIS A 161 -6.00 -12.41 -0.36
CA HIS A 161 -6.60 -11.46 0.57
C HIS A 161 -6.47 -11.92 2.01
N ASN A 162 -5.87 -11.09 2.87
CA ASN A 162 -5.70 -11.33 4.30
C ASN A 162 -5.02 -12.70 4.59
N CYS A 163 -3.96 -12.99 3.84
CA CYS A 163 -3.20 -14.22 3.98
C CYS A 163 -1.87 -13.97 4.71
N ALA A 164 -1.43 -14.94 5.49
CA ALA A 164 -0.17 -14.85 6.20
C ALA A 164 0.62 -16.18 6.15
N ASP A 165 1.96 -16.07 6.19
CA ASP A 165 2.87 -17.22 6.29
C ASP A 165 2.62 -18.28 5.19
N SER A 166 2.33 -17.83 3.96
CA SER A 166 1.80 -18.69 2.91
C SER A 166 2.63 -18.63 1.63
N ILE A 167 2.73 -19.74 0.91
CA ILE A 167 3.56 -19.92 -0.27
C ILE A 167 2.76 -20.51 -1.42
N ASP A 168 2.99 -20.01 -2.64
CA ASP A 168 2.35 -20.50 -3.87
C ASP A 168 0.81 -20.50 -3.77
N ILE A 169 0.23 -19.35 -3.45
CA ILE A 169 -1.21 -19.22 -3.25
C ILE A 169 -1.86 -18.36 -4.33
N PHE A 170 -2.98 -18.85 -4.84
CA PHE A 170 -3.76 -18.20 -5.89
C PHE A 170 -5.20 -18.00 -5.42
N PHE A 171 -5.67 -16.74 -5.43
CA PHE A 171 -7.05 -16.40 -5.08
C PHE A 171 -7.50 -16.98 -3.72
N CYS A 172 -6.64 -16.89 -2.71
CA CYS A 172 -6.95 -17.35 -1.35
C CYS A 172 -7.36 -16.19 -0.44
N LYS A 173 -8.24 -16.48 0.52
CA LYS A 173 -8.73 -15.50 1.48
C LYS A 173 -8.67 -16.01 2.90
N ASP A 174 -8.23 -15.17 3.85
CA ASP A 174 -8.18 -15.48 5.29
C ASP A 174 -7.39 -16.76 5.63
N CYS A 175 -6.37 -17.10 4.83
CA CYS A 175 -5.56 -18.32 4.99
C CYS A 175 -4.25 -18.03 5.74
N VAL A 176 -3.79 -18.98 6.55
CA VAL A 176 -2.52 -18.87 7.29
C VAL A 176 -1.73 -20.18 7.24
N GLY A 177 -0.42 -20.09 6.92
CA GLY A 177 0.46 -21.24 6.89
C GLY A 177 0.10 -22.25 5.79
N VAL A 178 -0.46 -21.77 4.67
CA VAL A 178 -0.86 -22.66 3.58
C VAL A 178 0.17 -22.67 2.46
N THR A 179 0.29 -23.78 1.76
CA THR A 179 1.23 -23.94 0.64
C THR A 179 0.51 -24.58 -0.53
N SER A 180 0.74 -24.06 -1.74
CA SER A 180 0.15 -24.60 -2.97
C SER A 180 -1.38 -24.74 -2.84
N CYS A 181 -2.06 -23.60 -2.71
CA CYS A 181 -3.51 -23.55 -2.54
C CYS A 181 -4.15 -22.60 -3.56
N PHE A 182 -5.33 -22.97 -4.06
CA PHE A 182 -6.07 -22.22 -5.07
C PHE A 182 -7.54 -22.01 -4.66
N GLY A 183 -8.02 -20.75 -4.67
CA GLY A 183 -9.40 -20.39 -4.41
C GLY A 183 -9.89 -20.63 -2.98
N CYS A 184 -8.98 -20.87 -2.03
CA CYS A 184 -9.29 -21.33 -0.69
C CYS A 184 -9.66 -20.21 0.28
N VAL A 185 -10.48 -20.53 1.28
CA VAL A 185 -10.92 -19.60 2.33
C VAL A 185 -10.72 -20.21 3.72
N GLY A 186 -10.09 -19.43 4.61
CA GLY A 186 -10.04 -19.73 6.04
C GLY A 186 -9.17 -20.92 6.44
N LEU A 187 -8.35 -21.45 5.55
CA LEU A 187 -7.51 -22.61 5.82
C LEU A 187 -6.32 -22.27 6.74
N ARG A 188 -5.91 -23.25 7.52
CA ARG A 188 -4.76 -23.19 8.43
C ARG A 188 -3.86 -24.41 8.22
N ASN A 189 -2.56 -24.17 7.97
CA ASN A 189 -1.52 -25.22 7.87
C ASN A 189 -1.93 -26.37 6.92
N LYS A 190 -2.39 -26.02 5.74
CA LYS A 190 -2.81 -26.98 4.70
C LYS A 190 -1.98 -26.82 3.43
N SER A 191 -1.88 -27.90 2.68
CA SER A 191 -1.20 -27.92 1.38
C SER A 191 -2.05 -28.62 0.33
N TYR A 192 -1.85 -28.22 -0.93
CA TYR A 192 -2.52 -28.81 -2.08
C TYR A 192 -4.05 -28.81 -1.97
N CYS A 193 -4.63 -27.61 -1.77
CA CYS A 193 -6.07 -27.46 -1.69
C CYS A 193 -6.60 -26.63 -2.87
N ILE A 194 -7.71 -27.07 -3.45
CA ILE A 194 -8.44 -26.37 -4.49
C ILE A 194 -9.87 -26.13 -3.98
N PHE A 195 -10.30 -24.86 -3.85
CA PHE A 195 -11.59 -24.48 -3.28
C PHE A 195 -11.92 -25.24 -1.98
N ASN A 196 -11.00 -25.22 -1.02
CA ASN A 196 -11.02 -25.88 0.29
C ASN A 196 -11.00 -27.42 0.25
N LYS A 197 -10.96 -28.04 -0.92
CA LYS A 197 -10.85 -29.50 -1.04
C LYS A 197 -9.37 -29.88 -1.16
N GLN A 198 -8.90 -30.73 -0.29
CA GLN A 198 -7.53 -31.26 -0.36
C GLN A 198 -7.45 -32.30 -1.47
N VAL A 199 -6.39 -32.21 -2.26
CA VAL A 199 -6.09 -33.10 -3.38
C VAL A 199 -4.66 -33.63 -3.28
N SER A 200 -4.26 -34.54 -4.14
CA SER A 200 -2.87 -34.97 -4.22
C SER A 200 -1.99 -33.84 -4.82
N LYS A 201 -0.69 -33.96 -4.63
CA LYS A 201 0.28 -33.02 -5.22
C LYS A 201 0.19 -33.03 -6.74
N GLU A 202 0.05 -34.19 -7.32
CA GLU A 202 -0.03 -34.42 -8.77
C GLU A 202 -1.30 -33.79 -9.35
N GLU A 203 -2.44 -34.00 -8.69
CA GLU A 203 -3.71 -33.37 -9.08
C GLU A 203 -3.65 -31.85 -8.99
N TYR A 204 -3.03 -31.29 -7.93
CA TYR A 204 -2.85 -29.87 -7.80
C TYR A 204 -1.97 -29.29 -8.92
N GLN A 205 -0.85 -29.94 -9.21
CA GLN A 205 0.06 -29.51 -10.28
C GLN A 205 -0.60 -29.54 -11.65
N GLN A 206 -1.36 -30.56 -11.93
CA GLN A 206 -2.13 -30.65 -13.17
C GLN A 206 -3.18 -29.52 -13.25
N PHE A 207 -3.90 -29.29 -12.18
CA PHE A 207 -4.89 -28.20 -12.12
C PHE A 207 -4.25 -26.83 -12.35
N ILE A 208 -3.13 -26.49 -11.71
CA ILE A 208 -2.44 -25.19 -11.90
C ILE A 208 -1.97 -25.01 -13.33
N LYS A 209 -1.48 -26.07 -13.96
CA LYS A 209 -1.05 -26.06 -15.36
C LYS A 209 -2.24 -25.77 -16.30
N GLU A 210 -3.37 -26.38 -16.07
CA GLU A 210 -4.61 -26.15 -16.83
C GLU A 210 -5.23 -24.78 -16.54
N ALA A 211 -5.16 -24.31 -15.29
CA ALA A 211 -5.68 -23.03 -14.87
C ALA A 211 -4.99 -21.84 -15.56
N SER A 212 -3.78 -22.02 -16.10
CA SER A 212 -3.06 -21.00 -16.89
C SER A 212 -3.07 -19.61 -16.24
N VAL A 213 -2.77 -19.53 -14.95
CA VAL A 213 -2.89 -18.29 -14.13
C VAL A 213 -2.06 -17.10 -14.64
N GLY A 214 -1.10 -17.34 -15.52
CA GLY A 214 -0.35 -16.31 -16.22
C GLY A 214 -1.09 -15.63 -17.38
N SER A 215 -2.23 -16.17 -17.81
CA SER A 215 -3.08 -15.55 -18.83
C SER A 215 -4.04 -14.54 -18.20
N TRP A 216 -4.10 -13.31 -18.72
CA TRP A 216 -4.99 -12.26 -18.21
C TRP A 216 -6.48 -12.66 -18.24
N ASN A 217 -6.91 -13.32 -19.31
CA ASN A 217 -8.30 -13.78 -19.40
C ASN A 217 -8.62 -14.85 -18.35
N MET A 218 -7.71 -15.82 -18.17
CA MET A 218 -7.87 -16.86 -17.16
C MET A 218 -7.77 -16.29 -15.73
N TYR A 219 -6.87 -15.33 -15.50
CA TYR A 219 -6.81 -14.61 -14.25
C TYR A 219 -8.15 -13.97 -13.88
N ARG A 220 -8.79 -13.24 -14.80
CA ARG A 220 -10.11 -12.63 -14.56
C ARG A 220 -11.18 -13.68 -14.23
N THR A 221 -11.26 -14.74 -15.02
CA THR A 221 -12.21 -15.83 -14.81
C THR A 221 -12.02 -16.49 -13.44
N HIS A 222 -10.79 -16.78 -13.06
CA HIS A 222 -10.50 -17.39 -11.76
C HIS A 222 -10.75 -16.45 -10.59
N LYS A 223 -10.47 -15.16 -10.76
CA LYS A 223 -10.76 -14.13 -9.75
C LYS A 223 -12.26 -14.07 -9.47
N GLU A 224 -13.08 -13.97 -10.51
CA GLU A 224 -14.55 -13.95 -10.37
C GLU A 224 -15.08 -15.20 -9.69
N ARG A 225 -14.67 -16.38 -10.17
CA ARG A 225 -15.06 -17.67 -9.59
C ARG A 225 -14.67 -17.79 -8.12
N SER A 226 -13.46 -17.34 -7.77
CA SER A 226 -12.98 -17.41 -6.39
C SER A 226 -13.74 -16.45 -5.49
N TYR A 227 -14.05 -15.24 -5.97
CA TYR A 227 -14.85 -14.27 -5.21
C TYR A 227 -16.27 -14.79 -4.95
N ASP A 228 -16.90 -15.47 -5.91
CA ASP A 228 -18.21 -16.08 -5.70
C ASP A 228 -18.14 -17.23 -4.67
N PHE A 229 -17.06 -18.00 -4.69
CA PHE A 229 -16.82 -19.02 -3.67
C PHE A 229 -16.61 -18.37 -2.29
N TRP A 230 -15.87 -17.28 -2.18
CA TRP A 230 -15.63 -16.58 -0.90
C TRP A 230 -16.91 -16.05 -0.25
N LYS A 231 -17.91 -15.65 -1.05
CA LYS A 231 -19.19 -15.14 -0.55
C LYS A 231 -20.00 -16.19 0.24
N GLN A 232 -19.67 -17.47 0.09
CA GLN A 232 -20.32 -18.57 0.83
C GLN A 232 -19.83 -18.67 2.28
N PHE A 233 -18.78 -17.93 2.65
CA PHE A 233 -18.17 -17.98 3.98
C PHE A 233 -18.47 -16.71 4.77
N PRO A 234 -18.64 -16.83 6.10
CA PRO A 234 -18.88 -15.67 6.94
C PRO A 234 -17.68 -14.72 6.94
N VAL A 235 -17.96 -13.43 7.01
CA VAL A 235 -16.96 -12.38 7.16
C VAL A 235 -16.81 -12.04 8.64
N LYS A 236 -15.57 -11.91 9.12
CA LYS A 236 -15.32 -11.49 10.50
C LYS A 236 -15.88 -10.09 10.74
N PHE A 237 -16.57 -9.92 11.85
CA PHE A 237 -17.07 -8.62 12.27
C PHE A 237 -15.95 -7.68 12.72
N MET A 238 -14.89 -8.21 13.31
CA MET A 238 -13.75 -7.47 13.84
C MET A 238 -12.45 -8.24 13.58
N SER A 239 -11.39 -7.53 13.28
CA SER A 239 -10.03 -8.06 13.17
C SER A 239 -9.18 -7.61 14.36
N GLY A 240 -8.28 -8.47 14.80
CA GLY A 240 -7.32 -8.17 15.85
C GLY A 240 -6.86 -9.42 16.59
N THR A 241 -5.76 -9.28 17.32
CA THR A 241 -5.20 -10.35 18.16
C THR A 241 -4.81 -9.78 19.52
N LYS A 242 -5.05 -10.53 20.59
CA LYS A 242 -4.70 -10.13 21.97
C LYS A 242 -5.34 -8.81 22.42
N ASN A 243 -6.50 -8.49 21.89
CA ASN A 243 -7.25 -7.31 22.29
C ASN A 243 -7.97 -7.53 23.61
N ILE A 244 -7.97 -6.53 24.48
CA ILE A 244 -8.72 -6.50 25.75
C ILE A 244 -9.56 -5.24 25.74
N ASP A 245 -10.86 -5.38 25.98
CA ASP A 245 -11.84 -4.26 26.05
C ASP A 245 -11.85 -3.33 24.82
N VAL A 246 -11.69 -3.88 23.61
CA VAL A 246 -11.66 -3.12 22.36
C VAL A 246 -12.95 -3.32 21.56
N THR A 247 -13.57 -2.22 21.17
CA THR A 247 -14.73 -2.20 20.28
C THR A 247 -14.36 -1.54 18.94
N GLY A 248 -13.97 -2.33 17.99
CA GLY A 248 -13.54 -1.86 16.68
C GLY A 248 -12.10 -2.23 16.35
N ASP A 249 -11.61 -1.83 15.19
CA ASP A 249 -10.26 -2.06 14.66
C ASP A 249 -9.67 -0.80 14.02
#